data_5732c356f1f2f10c6d5440d543a5547b
#
_entry.id   5732c356f1f2f10c6d5440d543a5547b
#
_cell.length_a   1.000
_cell.length_b   1.000
_cell.length_c   1.000
_cell.angle_alpha   90.00
_cell.angle_beta   90.00
_cell.angle_gamma   90.00
#
_symmetry.space_group_name_H-M   'P 1'
#
loop_
_entity.id
_entity.type
_entity.pdbx_description
1 polymer ?
#
loop_
_entity_poly.entity_id
_entity_poly.type
_entity_poly.pdbx_seq_one_letter_code
_entity_poly.pdbx_strand_id
1 'polypeptide(L)'
;FYKNRGKNLKIGNNKTSQEIVDKILNISSYEVKVTINVTSNKNSNKYILKQTYQSPNKSMQEVIEPSNIAGVKLENDGTNLKIENSQLNLSTILENYNYLGDNCLDLYSFIENYKQDSKSKFEEKDSEIIMKTNGRIDNVYMQEKILHVDKQTYNPTQMEIKDNKQKT
;
A
#
# COMPACT_ATOMS: atom_id res chain seq x y z
N PHE A 1 -54.25 26.38 -1.35
CA PHE A 1 -53.17 26.14 -0.35
C PHE A 1 -52.26 25.01 -0.87
N TYR A 2 -51.18 25.38 -1.55
CA TYR A 2 -50.11 24.44 -1.92
C TYR A 2 -49.01 24.45 -0.85
N LYS A 3 -48.91 23.34 -0.10
CA LYS A 3 -47.77 23.11 0.81
C LYS A 3 -46.60 22.58 0.01
N ASN A 4 -45.64 23.45 -0.26
CA ASN A 4 -44.35 23.09 -0.85
C ASN A 4 -43.51 22.41 0.24
N ARG A 5 -43.41 21.05 0.22
CA ARG A 5 -42.43 20.29 1.03
C ARG A 5 -41.09 20.40 0.33
N GLY A 6 -40.27 21.32 0.77
CA GLY A 6 -38.85 21.32 0.39
C GLY A 6 -38.17 20.01 0.77
N LYS A 7 -37.85 19.20 -0.23
CA LYS A 7 -36.90 18.11 -0.08
C LYS A 7 -35.53 18.73 0.16
N ASN A 8 -35.04 18.68 1.39
CA ASN A 8 -33.64 18.92 1.68
C ASN A 8 -32.84 17.82 0.95
N LEU A 9 -32.38 18.13 -0.25
CA LEU A 9 -31.32 17.39 -0.90
C LEU A 9 -30.07 17.62 -0.05
N LYS A 10 -29.70 16.63 0.77
CA LYS A 10 -28.34 16.53 1.28
C LYS A 10 -27.45 16.32 0.06
N ILE A 11 -26.86 17.41 -0.43
CA ILE A 11 -25.74 17.34 -1.35
C ILE A 11 -24.58 16.81 -0.51
N GLY A 12 -24.50 15.49 -0.37
CA GLY A 12 -23.28 14.83 0.10
C GLY A 12 -22.21 15.09 -0.96
N ASN A 13 -21.05 15.54 -0.56
CA ASN A 13 -19.84 15.60 -1.38
C ASN A 13 -19.37 14.16 -1.70
N ASN A 14 -20.14 13.43 -2.50
CA ASN A 14 -19.73 12.13 -3.00
C ASN A 14 -18.74 12.38 -4.14
N LYS A 15 -17.46 12.22 -3.84
CA LYS A 15 -16.42 12.21 -4.88
C LYS A 15 -16.70 11.07 -5.86
N THR A 16 -16.40 11.31 -7.13
CA THR A 16 -16.42 10.27 -8.14
C THR A 16 -15.34 9.22 -7.84
N SER A 17 -15.51 8.01 -8.33
CA SER A 17 -14.51 6.94 -8.17
C SER A 17 -13.16 7.36 -8.73
N GLN A 18 -13.12 8.09 -9.84
CA GLN A 18 -11.89 8.63 -10.42
C GLN A 18 -11.19 9.63 -9.48
N GLU A 19 -11.93 10.54 -8.85
CA GLU A 19 -11.36 11.51 -7.91
C GLU A 19 -10.76 10.82 -6.67
N ILE A 20 -11.33 9.70 -6.24
CA ILE A 20 -10.78 8.90 -5.14
C ILE A 20 -9.48 8.22 -5.57
N VAL A 21 -9.47 7.61 -6.75
CA VAL A 21 -8.25 7.01 -7.33
C VAL A 21 -7.15 8.06 -7.47
N ASP A 22 -7.45 9.22 -8.03
CA ASP A 22 -6.50 10.33 -8.19
C ASP A 22 -5.94 10.80 -6.84
N LYS A 23 -6.78 10.85 -5.80
CA LYS A 23 -6.33 11.17 -4.44
C LYS A 23 -5.31 10.15 -3.93
N ILE A 24 -5.56 8.85 -4.12
CA ILE A 24 -4.62 7.79 -3.71
C ILE A 24 -3.30 7.91 -4.47
N LEU A 25 -3.36 8.10 -5.79
CA LEU A 25 -2.16 8.21 -6.62
C LEU A 25 -1.31 9.45 -6.34
N ASN A 26 -1.89 10.49 -5.73
CA ASN A 26 -1.22 11.74 -5.38
C ASN A 26 -0.90 11.88 -3.89
N ILE A 27 -0.91 10.78 -3.13
CA ILE A 27 -0.49 10.81 -1.73
C ILE A 27 0.98 11.26 -1.65
N SER A 28 1.23 12.33 -0.91
CA SER A 28 2.57 12.88 -0.69
C SER A 28 3.21 12.42 0.61
N SER A 29 2.40 11.99 1.57
CA SER A 29 2.88 11.44 2.85
C SER A 29 1.82 10.59 3.50
N TYR A 30 2.24 9.59 4.26
CA TYR A 30 1.38 8.81 5.15
C TYR A 30 2.14 8.24 6.34
N GLU A 31 1.42 7.96 7.41
CA GLU A 31 1.84 7.12 8.52
C GLU A 31 0.71 6.13 8.80
N VAL A 32 1.03 4.84 8.80
CA VAL A 32 0.06 3.77 8.98
C VAL A 32 0.64 2.62 9.80
N LYS A 33 -0.23 1.94 10.53
CA LYS A 33 0.06 0.64 11.13
C LYS A 33 -0.61 -0.42 10.28
N VAL A 34 0.16 -1.36 9.75
CA VAL A 34 -0.33 -2.41 8.87
C VAL A 34 -0.19 -3.77 9.52
N THR A 35 -1.16 -4.63 9.27
CA THR A 35 -1.09 -6.06 9.57
C THR A 35 -0.86 -6.81 8.27
N ILE A 36 0.22 -7.58 8.21
CA ILE A 36 0.59 -8.37 7.03
C ILE A 36 0.40 -9.84 7.36
N ASN A 37 -0.44 -10.51 6.59
CA ASN A 37 -0.62 -11.96 6.65
C ASN A 37 0.04 -12.57 5.41
N VAL A 38 1.10 -13.34 5.62
CA VAL A 38 1.79 -14.08 4.55
C VAL A 38 1.35 -15.52 4.61
N THR A 39 0.66 -15.98 3.56
CA THR A 39 0.17 -17.35 3.47
C THR A 39 0.86 -18.06 2.32
N SER A 40 1.42 -19.21 2.60
CA SER A 40 1.98 -20.16 1.64
C SER A 40 1.31 -21.52 1.80
N ASN A 41 1.61 -22.46 0.91
CA ASN A 41 1.04 -23.83 0.98
C ASN A 41 1.37 -24.58 2.28
N LYS A 42 2.37 -24.12 3.04
CA LYS A 42 2.86 -24.84 4.24
C LYS A 42 2.76 -24.01 5.52
N ASN A 43 2.78 -22.69 5.42
CA ASN A 43 2.89 -21.80 6.58
C ASN A 43 2.03 -20.55 6.40
N SER A 44 1.53 -20.03 7.52
CA SER A 44 0.95 -18.70 7.61
C SER A 44 1.66 -17.92 8.71
N ASN A 45 2.15 -16.73 8.38
CA ASN A 45 2.82 -15.83 9.30
C ASN A 45 2.11 -14.49 9.33
N LYS A 46 2.04 -13.89 10.52
CA LYS A 46 1.47 -12.57 10.74
C LYS A 46 2.55 -11.61 11.24
N TYR A 47 2.59 -10.42 10.63
CA TYR A 47 3.47 -9.33 11.03
C TYR A 47 2.65 -8.08 11.28
N ILE A 48 3.11 -7.24 12.20
CA ILE A 48 2.57 -5.90 12.40
C ILE A 48 3.73 -4.92 12.19
N LEU A 49 3.54 -4.00 11.26
CA LEU A 49 4.52 -2.98 10.90
C LEU A 49 3.94 -1.58 11.09
N LYS A 50 4.80 -0.64 11.45
CA LYS A 50 4.57 0.77 11.27
C LYS A 50 5.25 1.19 9.96
N GLN A 51 4.51 1.86 9.07
CA GLN A 51 5.04 2.37 7.81
C GLN A 51 4.84 3.87 7.75
N THR A 52 5.87 4.59 7.32
CA THR A 52 5.80 6.01 7.00
C THR A 52 6.36 6.25 5.62
N TYR A 53 5.80 7.24 4.94
CA TYR A 53 6.27 7.70 3.64
C TYR A 53 6.22 9.22 3.59
N GLN A 54 7.19 9.82 2.92
CA GLN A 54 7.24 11.24 2.58
C GLN A 54 7.86 11.40 1.20
N SER A 55 7.09 12.03 0.32
CA SER A 55 7.56 12.38 -1.03
C SER A 55 8.85 13.22 -0.97
N PRO A 56 9.77 13.05 -1.94
CA PRO A 56 9.62 12.18 -3.10
C PRO A 56 9.99 10.71 -2.86
N ASN A 57 10.90 10.38 -1.94
CA ASN A 57 11.47 9.03 -1.88
C ASN A 57 11.85 8.57 -0.47
N LYS A 58 11.35 9.23 0.59
CA LYS A 58 11.66 8.82 1.96
C LYS A 58 10.61 7.86 2.47
N SER A 59 11.03 6.69 2.92
CA SER A 59 10.14 5.73 3.57
C SER A 59 10.82 5.04 4.73
N MET A 60 10.02 4.61 5.70
CA MET A 60 10.48 3.82 6.84
C MET A 60 9.47 2.72 7.11
N GLN A 61 9.98 1.56 7.46
CA GLN A 61 9.21 0.45 8.01
C GLN A 61 9.84 -0.01 9.32
N GLU A 62 9.02 -0.19 10.33
CA GLU A 62 9.43 -0.72 11.63
C GLU A 62 8.59 -1.93 11.99
N VAL A 63 9.24 -3.04 12.32
CA VAL A 63 8.56 -4.25 12.78
C VAL A 63 8.15 -4.07 14.24
N ILE A 64 6.85 -4.22 14.52
CA ILE A 64 6.29 -4.21 15.86
C ILE A 64 6.08 -5.63 16.38
N GLU A 65 5.60 -6.52 15.52
CA GLU A 65 5.40 -7.95 15.80
C GLU A 65 5.86 -8.81 14.63
N PRO A 66 6.34 -10.02 14.89
CA PRO A 66 6.49 -10.71 16.18
C PRO A 66 7.71 -10.22 17.00
N SER A 67 7.71 -10.51 18.30
CA SER A 67 8.70 -10.00 19.26
C SER A 67 10.15 -10.36 18.96
N ASN A 68 10.39 -11.51 18.32
CA ASN A 68 11.75 -11.96 17.95
C ASN A 68 12.44 -11.09 16.88
N ILE A 69 11.69 -10.28 16.13
CA ILE A 69 12.21 -9.33 15.15
C ILE A 69 11.67 -7.90 15.37
N ALA A 70 10.97 -7.66 16.46
CA ALA A 70 10.48 -6.32 16.81
C ALA A 70 11.66 -5.34 16.94
N GLY A 71 11.47 -4.09 16.47
CA GLY A 71 12.52 -3.08 16.44
C GLY A 71 13.47 -3.15 15.25
N VAL A 72 13.26 -4.08 14.31
CA VAL A 72 13.92 -4.01 13.00
C VAL A 72 13.31 -2.86 12.23
N LYS A 73 14.17 -1.95 11.74
CA LYS A 73 13.79 -0.79 10.93
C LYS A 73 14.49 -0.83 9.59
N LEU A 74 13.75 -0.44 8.55
CA LEU A 74 14.25 -0.21 7.20
C LEU A 74 13.93 1.25 6.86
N GLU A 75 14.97 2.06 6.64
CA GLU A 75 14.84 3.46 6.25
C GLU A 75 15.44 3.65 4.86
N ASN A 76 14.64 4.20 3.95
CA ASN A 76 15.07 4.55 2.61
C ASN A 76 15.06 6.07 2.45
N ASP A 77 16.15 6.64 1.97
CA ASP A 77 16.29 8.07 1.69
C ASP A 77 16.15 8.42 0.19
N GLY A 78 15.84 7.42 -0.62
CA GLY A 78 15.74 7.52 -2.08
C GLY A 78 16.97 7.00 -2.82
N THR A 79 18.10 6.82 -2.13
CA THR A 79 19.37 6.33 -2.70
C THR A 79 19.88 5.13 -1.91
N ASN A 80 19.81 5.21 -0.59
CA ASN A 80 20.37 4.21 0.30
C ASN A 80 19.27 3.57 1.13
N LEU A 81 19.46 2.30 1.47
CA LEU A 81 18.63 1.59 2.44
C LEU A 81 19.44 1.36 3.72
N LYS A 82 19.00 1.95 4.83
CA LYS A 82 19.52 1.68 6.15
C LYS A 82 18.69 0.61 6.82
N ILE A 83 19.33 -0.42 7.33
CA ILE A 83 18.71 -1.49 8.10
C ILE A 83 19.24 -1.43 9.52
N GLU A 84 18.37 -1.31 10.48
CA GLU A 84 18.71 -1.28 11.91
C GLU A 84 17.98 -2.39 12.65
N ASN A 85 18.66 -2.97 13.64
CA ASN A 85 18.05 -3.83 14.63
C ASN A 85 18.39 -3.29 16.02
N SER A 86 17.43 -2.63 16.66
CA SER A 86 17.63 -1.99 17.96
C SER A 86 17.89 -3.00 19.11
N GLN A 87 17.35 -4.22 19.01
CA GLN A 87 17.55 -5.26 20.01
C GLN A 87 18.97 -5.81 19.99
N LEU A 88 19.58 -5.88 18.81
CA LEU A 88 20.93 -6.42 18.60
C LEU A 88 21.98 -5.32 18.49
N ASN A 89 21.59 -4.05 18.56
CA ASN A 89 22.45 -2.88 18.33
C ASN A 89 23.25 -2.99 17.02
N LEU A 90 22.60 -3.45 15.96
CA LEU A 90 23.19 -3.61 14.63
C LEU A 90 22.62 -2.55 13.67
N SER A 91 23.47 -2.02 12.83
CA SER A 91 23.11 -1.09 11.76
C SER A 91 23.95 -1.36 10.51
N THR A 92 23.30 -1.37 9.36
CA THR A 92 23.96 -1.54 8.06
C THR A 92 23.33 -0.58 7.05
N ILE A 93 24.18 -0.01 6.16
CA ILE A 93 23.72 0.83 5.05
C ILE A 93 24.05 0.11 3.75
N LEU A 94 23.04 -0.06 2.92
CA LEU A 94 23.16 -0.55 1.55
C LEU A 94 23.10 0.67 0.62
N GLU A 95 24.23 1.02 0.03
CA GLU A 95 24.33 2.16 -0.87
C GLU A 95 23.74 1.82 -2.25
N ASN A 96 23.15 2.82 -2.91
CA ASN A 96 22.56 2.70 -4.24
C ASN A 96 21.53 1.54 -4.35
N TYR A 97 20.78 1.31 -3.29
CA TYR A 97 19.78 0.24 -3.23
C TYR A 97 18.47 0.66 -3.87
N ASN A 98 18.02 -0.07 -4.88
CA ASN A 98 16.73 0.19 -5.52
C ASN A 98 15.58 -0.45 -4.71
N TYR A 99 15.25 0.19 -3.60
CA TYR A 99 14.25 -0.27 -2.64
C TYR A 99 12.86 -0.53 -3.25
N LEU A 100 12.45 0.29 -4.24
CA LEU A 100 11.13 0.17 -4.85
C LEU A 100 10.94 -1.11 -5.66
N GLY A 101 12.03 -1.65 -6.22
CA GLY A 101 11.96 -2.90 -6.98
C GLY A 101 11.66 -4.11 -6.11
N ASP A 102 12.10 -4.07 -4.84
CA ASP A 102 12.11 -5.25 -3.97
C ASP A 102 11.05 -5.21 -2.86
N ASN A 103 10.52 -4.03 -2.53
CA ASN A 103 9.49 -3.89 -1.49
C ASN A 103 8.07 -3.89 -2.04
N CYS A 104 7.47 -5.07 -2.07
CA CYS A 104 6.10 -5.23 -2.55
C CYS A 104 5.02 -4.92 -1.51
N LEU A 105 5.38 -4.76 -0.21
CA LEU A 105 4.42 -4.66 0.90
C LEU A 105 4.08 -3.21 1.28
N ASP A 106 4.55 -2.25 0.50
CA ASP A 106 4.44 -0.82 0.76
C ASP A 106 3.39 -0.19 -0.16
N LEU A 107 2.53 0.67 0.40
CA LEU A 107 1.52 1.41 -0.37
C LEU A 107 2.16 2.29 -1.46
N TYR A 108 3.30 2.90 -1.18
CA TYR A 108 4.01 3.70 -2.19
C TYR A 108 4.46 2.86 -3.38
N SER A 109 4.97 1.66 -3.12
CA SER A 109 5.32 0.70 -4.18
C SER A 109 4.10 0.33 -5.05
N PHE A 110 2.92 0.17 -4.44
CA PHE A 110 1.68 -0.02 -5.19
C PHE A 110 1.37 1.17 -6.10
N ILE A 111 1.45 2.39 -5.56
CA ILE A 111 1.16 3.63 -6.29
C ILE A 111 2.08 3.77 -7.51
N GLU A 112 3.38 3.53 -7.33
CA GLU A 112 4.36 3.61 -8.43
C GLU A 112 4.10 2.53 -9.50
N ASN A 113 3.82 1.29 -9.09
CA ASN A 113 3.45 0.24 -10.04
C ASN A 113 2.18 0.61 -10.82
N TYR A 114 1.15 1.14 -10.12
CA TYR A 114 -0.11 1.55 -10.75
C TYR A 114 0.07 2.63 -11.80
N LYS A 115 0.93 3.63 -11.55
CA LYS A 115 1.24 4.71 -12.49
C LYS A 115 2.03 4.22 -13.72
N GLN A 116 2.89 3.22 -13.54
CA GLN A 116 3.80 2.73 -14.59
C GLN A 116 3.18 1.63 -15.46
N ASP A 117 2.25 0.85 -14.95
CA ASP A 117 1.60 -0.24 -15.67
C ASP A 117 0.40 0.28 -16.48
N SER A 118 0.52 0.25 -17.80
CA SER A 118 -0.56 0.64 -18.72
C SER A 118 -1.82 -0.22 -18.64
N LYS A 119 -1.75 -1.37 -17.98
CA LYS A 119 -2.89 -2.28 -17.74
C LYS A 119 -3.55 -2.05 -16.38
N SER A 120 -3.05 -1.11 -15.60
CA SER A 120 -3.69 -0.74 -14.33
C SER A 120 -5.10 -0.26 -14.56
N LYS A 121 -6.00 -0.70 -13.68
CA LYS A 121 -7.42 -0.39 -13.75
C LYS A 121 -8.04 -0.36 -12.35
N PHE A 122 -9.19 0.27 -12.25
CA PHE A 122 -10.02 0.16 -11.05
C PHE A 122 -11.44 -0.26 -11.42
N GLU A 123 -12.12 -0.84 -10.47
CA GLU A 123 -13.55 -1.16 -10.51
C GLU A 123 -14.22 -0.63 -9.25
N GLU A 124 -15.45 -0.16 -9.39
CA GLU A 124 -16.28 0.28 -8.30
C GLU A 124 -17.15 -0.88 -7.84
N LYS A 125 -17.15 -1.12 -6.54
CA LYS A 125 -18.10 -2.01 -5.86
C LYS A 125 -18.87 -1.20 -4.81
N ASP A 126 -19.90 -1.79 -4.22
CA ASP A 126 -20.87 -1.11 -3.35
C ASP A 126 -20.28 -0.07 -2.41
N SER A 127 -19.36 -0.48 -1.53
CA SER A 127 -18.74 0.37 -0.51
C SER A 127 -17.27 0.67 -0.76
N GLU A 128 -16.66 0.10 -1.81
CA GLU A 128 -15.22 0.19 -2.06
C GLU A 128 -14.87 0.43 -3.52
N ILE A 129 -13.66 0.94 -3.74
CA ILE A 129 -12.99 0.97 -5.03
C ILE A 129 -11.85 -0.03 -4.98
N ILE A 130 -11.77 -0.89 -5.98
CA ILE A 130 -10.73 -1.91 -6.10
C ILE A 130 -9.78 -1.49 -7.23
N MET A 131 -8.56 -1.13 -6.87
CA MET A 131 -7.50 -0.78 -7.81
C MET A 131 -6.60 -1.98 -8.04
N LYS A 132 -6.30 -2.29 -9.30
CA LYS A 132 -5.48 -3.46 -9.69
C LYS A 132 -4.32 -3.03 -10.57
N THR A 133 -3.15 -3.57 -10.30
CA THR A 133 -1.94 -3.39 -11.08
C THR A 133 -1.06 -4.63 -11.00
N ASN A 134 -0.09 -4.74 -11.90
CA ASN A 134 0.93 -5.78 -11.82
C ASN A 134 2.22 -5.17 -11.24
N GLY A 135 2.96 -5.99 -10.48
CA GLY A 135 4.30 -5.63 -10.05
C GLY A 135 5.26 -5.53 -11.22
N ARG A 136 6.39 -4.84 -11.04
CA ARG A 136 7.40 -4.57 -12.06
C ARG A 136 7.89 -5.86 -12.73
N ILE A 137 8.02 -5.82 -14.06
CA ILE A 137 8.25 -6.97 -14.95
C ILE A 137 9.71 -7.47 -14.93
N ASP A 138 10.64 -6.75 -14.31
CA ASP A 138 12.08 -7.06 -14.37
C ASP A 138 12.50 -8.32 -13.59
N ASN A 139 11.61 -8.86 -12.77
CA ASN A 139 11.75 -10.15 -12.13
C ASN A 139 10.70 -11.12 -12.65
N VAL A 140 11.10 -12.34 -12.91
CA VAL A 140 10.35 -13.48 -13.47
C VAL A 140 9.00 -13.79 -12.78
N TYR A 141 8.63 -13.03 -11.76
CA TYR A 141 7.42 -13.16 -10.96
C TYR A 141 6.51 -11.94 -11.17
N MET A 142 5.56 -12.06 -12.08
CA MET A 142 4.45 -11.10 -12.16
C MET A 142 3.60 -11.26 -10.89
N GLN A 143 3.62 -10.26 -10.04
CA GLN A 143 2.75 -10.17 -8.87
C GLN A 143 1.55 -9.30 -9.21
N GLU A 144 0.35 -9.84 -9.09
CA GLU A 144 -0.85 -9.02 -9.11
C GLU A 144 -1.00 -8.33 -7.76
N LYS A 145 -1.14 -7.01 -7.77
CA LYS A 145 -1.41 -6.19 -6.58
C LYS A 145 -2.82 -5.61 -6.67
N ILE A 146 -3.56 -5.75 -5.60
CA ILE A 146 -4.94 -5.28 -5.48
C ILE A 146 -5.04 -4.40 -4.24
N LEU A 147 -5.48 -3.15 -4.41
CA LEU A 147 -5.71 -2.21 -3.32
C LEU A 147 -7.21 -1.95 -3.18
N HIS A 148 -7.72 -2.12 -1.97
CA HIS A 148 -9.08 -1.81 -1.58
C HIS A 148 -9.12 -0.43 -0.92
N VAL A 149 -10.01 0.44 -1.38
CA VAL A 149 -10.19 1.79 -0.88
C VAL A 149 -11.64 1.99 -0.48
N ASP A 150 -11.88 2.37 0.76
CA ASP A 150 -13.21 2.67 1.27
C ASP A 150 -13.76 3.96 0.64
N LYS A 151 -14.99 3.91 0.12
CA LYS A 151 -15.64 5.03 -0.58
C LYS A 151 -16.12 6.15 0.35
N GLN A 152 -16.27 5.90 1.63
CA GLN A 152 -16.73 6.91 2.59
C GLN A 152 -15.55 7.68 3.18
N THR A 153 -14.48 6.98 3.55
CA THR A 153 -13.32 7.58 4.19
C THR A 153 -12.22 7.96 3.20
N TYR A 154 -12.26 7.40 1.99
CA TYR A 154 -11.23 7.54 0.95
C TYR A 154 -9.86 7.01 1.37
N ASN A 155 -9.84 6.08 2.32
CA ASN A 155 -8.62 5.48 2.83
C ASN A 155 -8.41 4.07 2.27
N PRO A 156 -7.16 3.68 1.99
CA PRO A 156 -6.81 2.29 1.77
C PRO A 156 -7.15 1.46 3.01
N THR A 157 -7.79 0.31 2.81
CA THR A 157 -8.20 -0.60 3.87
C THR A 157 -7.47 -1.93 3.83
N GLN A 158 -7.15 -2.40 2.62
CA GLN A 158 -6.48 -3.68 2.41
C GLN A 158 -5.65 -3.63 1.13
N MET A 159 -4.51 -4.29 1.15
CA MET A 159 -3.72 -4.60 -0.05
C MET A 159 -3.48 -6.11 -0.13
N GLU A 160 -3.77 -6.69 -1.28
CA GLU A 160 -3.48 -8.09 -1.58
C GLU A 160 -2.35 -8.16 -2.61
N ILE A 161 -1.46 -9.11 -2.42
CA ILE A 161 -0.39 -9.42 -3.37
C ILE A 161 -0.46 -10.91 -3.67
N LYS A 162 -0.66 -11.24 -4.94
CA LYS A 162 -0.80 -12.61 -5.41
C LYS A 162 0.37 -12.98 -6.31
N ASP A 163 1.05 -14.06 -5.99
CA ASP A 163 2.07 -14.62 -6.86
C ASP A 163 1.41 -15.45 -7.97
N ASN A 164 1.80 -15.22 -9.22
CA ASN A 164 1.26 -15.94 -10.37
C ASN A 164 1.61 -17.45 -10.42
N LYS A 165 2.46 -17.92 -9.52
CA LYS A 165 2.77 -19.35 -9.42
C LYS A 165 1.67 -20.21 -8.78
N GLN A 166 0.61 -19.61 -8.24
CA GLN A 166 -0.51 -20.35 -7.64
C GLN A 166 -1.68 -20.62 -8.61
N LYS A 167 -1.48 -20.49 -9.91
CA LYS A 167 -2.42 -21.00 -10.92
C LYS A 167 -2.03 -22.40 -11.34
N THR A 168 -2.38 -23.37 -10.55
CA THR A 168 -2.65 -24.76 -10.95
C THR A 168 -3.75 -25.31 -10.10
#